data_ec0f2046758d78dc3f13edc9e8c4af6f
#
_entry.id   ec0f2046758d78dc3f13edc9e8c4af6f
#
_cell.length_a   1.000
_cell.length_b   1.000
_cell.length_c   1.000
_cell.angle_alpha   90.00
_cell.angle_beta   90.00
_cell.angle_gamma   90.00
#
_symmetry.space_group_name_H-M   'P 1'
#
loop_
_entity.id
_entity.type
_entity.pdbx_description
1 polymer ?
#
loop_
_entity_poly.entity_id
_entity_poly.type
_entity_poly.pdbx_seq_one_letter_code
_entity_poly.pdbx_strand_id
1 'polypeptide(L)'
;LNIRKETHEEYALSRPRGLREALLIVASFLMFFFCLITPDVFVPWLAGGALLLLGAGLWGLFAPPAKSSLREIHCLRGTPRRWGLFGENDQEQINNISLGIIDLVYPAHWQPYIAQDLGQQTDIDIYLDRHVVRQGRYLSLHDEVKNFPLQHWLRSTIIAAGSLLVLFMLLFWIPLDMPLKFTLSWMKGAQ
;
A
#
# COMPACT_ATOMS: atom_id res chain seq x y z
N LEU A 1 26.80 -7.57 14.49
CA LEU A 1 25.62 -7.86 13.71
C LEU A 1 24.47 -8.12 14.68
N ASN A 2 23.44 -7.33 14.62
CA ASN A 2 22.20 -7.59 15.34
C ASN A 2 21.08 -7.74 14.31
N ILE A 3 20.22 -8.76 14.47
CA ILE A 3 19.12 -9.01 13.56
C ILE A 3 17.84 -8.81 14.35
N ARG A 4 16.98 -7.92 13.86
CA ARG A 4 15.64 -7.70 14.41
C ARG A 4 14.58 -7.90 13.35
N LYS A 5 13.37 -8.19 13.75
CA LYS A 5 12.23 -8.19 12.84
C LYS A 5 11.65 -6.79 12.75
N GLU A 6 11.17 -6.46 11.57
CA GLU A 6 10.40 -5.26 11.30
C GLU A 6 9.21 -5.17 12.25
N THR A 7 8.92 -3.99 12.78
CA THR A 7 7.72 -3.76 13.58
C THR A 7 6.49 -3.64 12.67
N HIS A 8 5.27 -3.79 13.24
CA HIS A 8 4.04 -3.63 12.47
C HIS A 8 3.88 -2.22 11.88
N GLU A 9 4.38 -1.20 12.59
CA GLU A 9 4.39 0.19 12.12
C GLU A 9 5.35 0.35 10.94
N GLU A 10 6.58 -0.12 11.06
CA GLU A 10 7.59 -0.09 9.99
C GLU A 10 7.08 -0.84 8.75
N TYR A 11 6.46 -2.00 8.95
CA TYR A 11 5.84 -2.75 7.85
C TYR A 11 4.75 -1.96 7.14
N ALA A 12 3.90 -1.25 7.89
CA ALA A 12 2.83 -0.44 7.31
C ALA A 12 3.38 0.75 6.53
N LEU A 13 4.49 1.33 6.96
CA LEU A 13 5.16 2.45 6.30
C LEU A 13 5.98 2.01 5.07
N SER A 14 6.67 0.87 5.14
CA SER A 14 7.55 0.39 4.07
C SER A 14 6.82 -0.15 2.85
N ARG A 15 5.55 -0.56 3.00
CA ARG A 15 4.77 -1.14 1.90
C ARG A 15 3.55 -0.28 1.61
N PRO A 16 3.40 0.23 0.38
CA PRO A 16 2.19 0.92 -0.04
C PRO A 16 1.03 -0.09 -0.06
N ARG A 17 0.40 -0.32 1.10
CA ARG A 17 -0.87 -1.02 1.18
C ARG A 17 -1.93 -0.12 0.58
N GLY A 18 -2.86 -0.71 -0.13
CA GLY A 18 -4.07 -0.04 -0.54
C GLY A 18 -4.25 0.10 -2.04
N LEU A 19 -3.23 -0.03 -2.89
CA LEU A 19 -3.48 0.00 -4.33
C LEU A 19 -4.28 -1.24 -4.76
N ARG A 20 -3.87 -2.44 -4.31
CA ARG A 20 -4.58 -3.68 -4.59
C ARG A 20 -5.97 -3.67 -3.96
N GLU A 21 -6.06 -3.27 -2.70
CA GLU A 21 -7.30 -3.18 -1.94
C GLU A 21 -8.23 -2.12 -2.55
N ALA A 22 -7.70 -0.97 -2.93
CA ALA A 22 -8.47 0.06 -3.64
C ALA A 22 -9.00 -0.45 -5.00
N LEU A 23 -8.19 -1.19 -5.75
CA LEU A 23 -8.63 -1.80 -7.01
C LEU A 23 -9.74 -2.83 -6.79
N LEU A 24 -9.67 -3.65 -5.74
CA LEU A 24 -10.74 -4.59 -5.37
C LEU A 24 -12.05 -3.87 -5.03
N ILE A 25 -11.96 -2.76 -4.27
CA ILE A 25 -13.11 -1.94 -3.92
C ILE A 25 -13.72 -1.28 -5.17
N VAL A 26 -12.88 -0.73 -6.05
CA VAL A 26 -13.35 -0.14 -7.32
C VAL A 26 -13.97 -1.20 -8.24
N ALA A 27 -13.37 -2.40 -8.32
CA ALA A 27 -13.92 -3.51 -9.10
C ALA A 27 -15.27 -3.97 -8.55
N SER A 28 -15.41 -4.06 -7.23
CA SER A 28 -16.68 -4.33 -6.55
C SER A 28 -17.75 -3.30 -6.93
N PHE A 29 -17.38 -2.04 -6.92
CA PHE A 29 -18.26 -0.95 -7.31
C PHE A 29 -18.71 -1.05 -8.76
N LEU A 30 -17.79 -1.31 -9.68
CA LEU A 30 -18.13 -1.53 -11.10
C LEU A 30 -19.07 -2.73 -11.28
N MET A 31 -18.88 -3.81 -10.54
CA MET A 31 -19.79 -4.96 -10.58
C MET A 31 -21.18 -4.60 -10.08
N PHE A 32 -21.32 -3.80 -9.01
CA PHE A 32 -22.61 -3.29 -8.57
C PHE A 32 -23.28 -2.40 -9.63
N PHE A 33 -22.49 -1.56 -10.28
CA PHE A 33 -23.02 -0.73 -11.39
C PHE A 33 -23.53 -1.61 -12.55
N PHE A 34 -22.80 -2.67 -12.89
CA PHE A 34 -23.25 -3.62 -13.91
C PHE A 34 -24.54 -4.35 -13.54
N CYS A 35 -24.81 -4.56 -12.25
CA CYS A 35 -26.09 -5.13 -11.81
C CYS A 35 -27.31 -4.30 -12.23
N LEU A 36 -27.16 -2.98 -12.45
CA LEU A 36 -28.24 -2.10 -12.90
C LEU A 36 -28.62 -2.30 -14.37
N ILE A 37 -27.69 -2.80 -15.17
CA ILE A 37 -27.83 -2.92 -16.64
C ILE A 37 -28.10 -4.38 -17.04
N THR A 38 -27.80 -5.33 -16.16
CA THR A 38 -27.82 -6.77 -16.47
C THR A 38 -29.21 -7.35 -16.21
N PRO A 39 -29.63 -8.38 -16.99
CA PRO A 39 -30.87 -9.11 -16.74
C PRO A 39 -30.94 -9.71 -15.32
N ASP A 40 -32.10 -9.73 -14.72
CA ASP A 40 -32.37 -10.14 -13.34
C ASP A 40 -31.79 -11.51 -12.96
N VAL A 41 -31.67 -12.44 -13.91
CA VAL A 41 -31.12 -13.77 -13.68
C VAL A 41 -29.66 -13.74 -13.25
N PHE A 42 -28.87 -12.78 -13.73
CA PHE A 42 -27.44 -12.66 -13.42
C PHE A 42 -27.13 -11.72 -12.25
N VAL A 43 -28.10 -10.91 -11.83
CA VAL A 43 -27.93 -9.95 -10.74
C VAL A 43 -27.45 -10.61 -9.42
N PRO A 44 -27.99 -11.74 -8.95
CA PRO A 44 -27.52 -12.38 -7.71
C PRO A 44 -26.05 -12.78 -7.76
N TRP A 45 -25.58 -13.28 -8.91
CA TRP A 45 -24.19 -13.70 -9.09
C TRP A 45 -23.23 -12.51 -9.11
N LEU A 46 -23.60 -11.44 -9.81
CA LEU A 46 -22.81 -10.20 -9.85
C LEU A 46 -22.78 -9.53 -8.49
N ALA A 47 -23.90 -9.42 -7.81
CA ALA A 47 -23.99 -8.85 -6.47
C ALA A 47 -23.18 -9.66 -5.46
N GLY A 48 -23.27 -11.00 -5.51
CA GLY A 48 -22.45 -11.90 -4.69
C GLY A 48 -20.96 -11.72 -4.93
N GLY A 49 -20.55 -11.68 -6.19
CA GLY A 49 -19.16 -11.41 -6.57
C GLY A 49 -18.67 -10.04 -6.11
N ALA A 50 -19.49 -9.00 -6.25
CA ALA A 50 -19.19 -7.65 -5.78
C ALA A 50 -19.00 -7.60 -4.26
N LEU A 51 -19.86 -8.25 -3.49
CA LEU A 51 -19.74 -8.34 -2.04
C LEU A 51 -18.47 -9.09 -1.61
N LEU A 52 -18.10 -10.15 -2.32
CA LEU A 52 -16.85 -10.87 -2.04
C LEU A 52 -15.62 -10.00 -2.30
N LEU A 53 -15.60 -9.27 -3.42
CA LEU A 53 -14.50 -8.33 -3.74
C LEU A 53 -14.42 -7.19 -2.71
N LEU A 54 -15.56 -6.64 -2.31
CA LEU A 54 -15.62 -5.62 -1.27
C LEU A 54 -15.09 -6.14 0.05
N GLY A 55 -15.55 -7.32 0.48
CA GLY A 55 -15.10 -7.98 1.70
C GLY A 55 -13.60 -8.27 1.68
N ALA A 56 -13.07 -8.77 0.55
CA ALA A 56 -11.65 -9.03 0.37
C ALA A 56 -10.82 -7.73 0.40
N GLY A 57 -11.30 -6.67 -0.24
CA GLY A 57 -10.66 -5.35 -0.22
C GLY A 57 -10.61 -4.75 1.18
N LEU A 58 -11.73 -4.74 1.89
CA LEU A 58 -11.80 -4.26 3.27
C LEU A 58 -10.95 -5.11 4.22
N TRP A 59 -11.02 -6.44 4.10
CA TRP A 59 -10.17 -7.34 4.88
C TRP A 59 -8.70 -7.03 4.67
N GLY A 60 -8.25 -6.88 3.42
CA GLY A 60 -6.86 -6.53 3.12
C GLY A 60 -6.40 -5.20 3.73
N LEU A 61 -7.32 -4.23 3.89
CA LEU A 61 -7.02 -2.94 4.50
C LEU A 61 -6.87 -3.03 6.04
N PHE A 62 -7.75 -3.76 6.69
CA PHE A 62 -7.85 -3.79 8.15
C PHE A 62 -7.13 -4.98 8.79
N ALA A 63 -6.89 -6.06 8.03
CA ALA A 63 -6.21 -7.23 8.58
C ALA A 63 -4.77 -6.90 8.98
N PRO A 64 -4.34 -7.31 10.18
CA PRO A 64 -2.94 -7.18 10.57
C PRO A 64 -2.05 -8.02 9.64
N PRO A 65 -0.82 -7.58 9.37
CA PRO A 65 0.12 -8.36 8.56
C PRO A 65 0.42 -9.69 9.24
N ALA A 66 0.49 -10.76 8.45
CA ALA A 66 0.93 -12.04 8.97
C ALA A 66 2.37 -11.92 9.51
N LYS A 67 2.66 -12.52 10.65
CA LYS A 67 4.00 -12.48 11.27
C LYS A 67 5.10 -12.98 10.33
N SER A 68 4.78 -13.91 9.44
CA SER A 68 5.69 -14.45 8.42
C SER A 68 6.03 -13.46 7.30
N SER A 69 5.28 -12.37 7.15
CA SER A 69 5.53 -11.35 6.12
C SER A 69 6.41 -10.20 6.60
N LEU A 70 6.76 -10.17 7.89
CA LEU A 70 7.67 -9.17 8.45
C LEU A 70 9.10 -9.48 7.98
N ARG A 71 9.75 -8.46 7.40
CA ARG A 71 11.12 -8.59 6.93
C ARG A 71 12.09 -8.56 8.09
N GLU A 72 13.26 -9.16 7.87
CA GLU A 72 14.39 -9.07 8.80
C GLU A 72 15.21 -7.83 8.47
N ILE A 73 15.54 -7.08 9.50
CA ILE A 73 16.40 -5.89 9.44
C ILE A 73 17.72 -6.26 10.10
N HIS A 74 18.78 -6.11 9.35
CA HIS A 74 20.14 -6.35 9.79
C HIS A 74 20.76 -5.04 10.25
N CYS A 75 21.02 -4.91 11.55
CA CYS A 75 21.69 -3.76 12.11
C CYS A 75 23.20 -3.97 12.05
N LEU A 76 23.86 -3.18 11.23
CA LEU A 76 25.30 -3.22 10.99
C LEU A 76 25.94 -1.97 11.56
N ARG A 77 27.14 -2.11 12.09
CA ARG A 77 27.96 -0.96 12.51
C ARG A 77 29.26 -0.97 11.73
N GLY A 78 29.54 0.13 11.07
CA GLY A 78 30.76 0.21 10.27
C GLY A 78 30.95 1.58 9.64
N THR A 79 31.94 1.66 8.77
CA THR A 79 32.29 2.89 8.06
C THR A 79 31.92 2.74 6.59
N PRO A 80 30.83 3.37 6.13
CA PRO A 80 30.47 3.32 4.73
C PRO A 80 31.52 4.04 3.87
N ARG A 81 31.89 3.44 2.78
CA ARG A 81 32.84 3.99 1.82
C ARG A 81 32.24 4.02 0.44
N ARG A 82 32.45 5.12 -0.27
CA ARG A 82 32.05 5.28 -1.66
C ARG A 82 33.14 4.80 -2.58
N TRP A 83 32.74 4.12 -3.63
CA TRP A 83 33.60 3.78 -4.76
C TRP A 83 33.03 4.42 -6.04
N GLY A 84 33.88 5.17 -6.75
CA GLY A 84 33.47 5.88 -7.95
C GLY A 84 32.70 7.18 -7.71
N LEU A 85 32.11 7.72 -8.77
CA LEU A 85 31.21 8.88 -8.72
C LEU A 85 29.80 8.44 -8.32
N PHE A 86 29.01 9.33 -7.73
CA PHE A 86 27.60 9.03 -7.51
C PHE A 86 26.90 8.89 -8.85
N GLY A 87 26.43 7.70 -9.13
CA GLY A 87 25.58 7.38 -10.27
C GLY A 87 24.17 7.09 -9.78
N GLU A 88 23.21 7.79 -10.32
CA GLU A 88 21.80 7.50 -10.16
C GLU A 88 21.40 6.47 -11.20
N ASN A 89 20.76 5.39 -10.79
CA ASN A 89 20.22 4.43 -11.74
C ASN A 89 18.78 4.81 -12.13
N ASP A 90 18.19 4.10 -13.11
CA ASP A 90 16.82 4.34 -13.60
C ASP A 90 15.73 4.20 -12.51
N GLN A 91 16.09 3.70 -11.33
CA GLN A 91 15.20 3.53 -10.17
C GLN A 91 15.41 4.59 -9.08
N GLU A 92 16.10 5.69 -9.39
CA GLU A 92 16.42 6.74 -8.41
C GLU A 92 17.14 6.20 -7.15
N GLN A 93 18.10 5.30 -7.36
CA GLN A 93 18.86 4.66 -6.28
C GLN A 93 20.35 4.88 -6.46
N ILE A 94 21.07 4.93 -5.34
CA ILE A 94 22.52 4.98 -5.28
C ILE A 94 23.03 3.64 -4.78
N ASN A 95 23.86 2.98 -5.54
CA ASN A 95 24.39 1.64 -5.25
C ASN A 95 25.92 1.56 -5.22
N ASN A 96 26.62 2.70 -5.24
CA ASN A 96 28.08 2.79 -5.25
C ASN A 96 28.69 3.08 -3.87
N ILE A 97 27.99 2.71 -2.80
CA ILE A 97 28.45 2.79 -1.43
C ILE A 97 28.53 1.39 -0.86
N SER A 98 29.64 1.06 -0.22
CA SER A 98 29.85 -0.24 0.40
C SER A 98 30.17 -0.13 1.89
N LEU A 99 29.74 -1.12 2.65
CA LEU A 99 30.12 -1.36 4.03
C LEU A 99 30.97 -2.64 4.09
N GLY A 100 32.29 -2.49 3.99
CA GLY A 100 33.20 -3.62 3.82
C GLY A 100 32.99 -4.29 2.46
N ILE A 101 32.46 -5.52 2.48
CA ILE A 101 32.18 -6.32 1.27
C ILE A 101 30.70 -6.23 0.81
N ILE A 102 29.85 -5.52 1.54
CA ILE A 102 28.42 -5.42 1.28
C ILE A 102 28.15 -4.10 0.56
N ASP A 103 27.64 -4.17 -0.65
CA ASP A 103 27.16 -3.00 -1.36
C ASP A 103 25.79 -2.59 -0.83
N LEU A 104 25.62 -1.31 -0.56
CA LEU A 104 24.41 -0.74 0.00
C LEU A 104 23.64 0.01 -1.06
N VAL A 105 22.33 -0.13 -1.02
CA VAL A 105 21.40 0.57 -1.93
C VAL A 105 20.69 1.67 -1.14
N TYR A 106 20.93 2.92 -1.54
CA TYR A 106 20.32 4.10 -0.92
C TYR A 106 19.31 4.76 -1.86
N PRO A 107 18.27 5.42 -1.30
CA PRO A 107 17.46 6.34 -2.08
C PRO A 107 18.30 7.51 -2.62
N ALA A 108 18.10 7.91 -3.88
CA ALA A 108 18.93 8.96 -4.51
C ALA A 108 18.83 10.31 -3.80
N HIS A 109 17.66 10.65 -3.27
CA HIS A 109 17.43 11.91 -2.55
C HIS A 109 18.21 12.03 -1.22
N TRP A 110 18.78 10.91 -0.70
CA TRP A 110 19.65 10.94 0.47
C TRP A 110 21.09 11.35 0.15
N GLN A 111 21.45 11.47 -1.14
CA GLN A 111 22.81 11.77 -1.58
C GLN A 111 23.51 12.92 -0.83
N PRO A 112 22.88 14.11 -0.66
CA PRO A 112 23.55 15.23 0.02
C PRO A 112 23.83 14.96 1.52
N TYR A 113 23.02 14.15 2.16
CA TYR A 113 23.16 13.81 3.57
C TYR A 113 24.17 12.70 3.80
N ILE A 114 24.16 11.67 2.96
CA ILE A 114 25.10 10.55 3.03
C ILE A 114 26.53 11.02 2.82
N ALA A 115 26.75 11.99 1.93
CA ALA A 115 28.07 12.53 1.63
C ALA A 115 28.81 13.06 2.87
N GLN A 116 28.07 13.53 3.87
CA GLN A 116 28.64 14.05 5.13
C GLN A 116 29.06 12.93 6.08
N ASP A 117 28.38 11.79 6.03
CA ASP A 117 28.61 10.66 6.94
C ASP A 117 29.60 9.62 6.39
N LEU A 118 30.03 9.78 5.12
CA LEU A 118 31.02 8.88 4.51
C LEU A 118 32.34 8.92 5.24
N GLY A 119 32.89 7.74 5.55
CA GLY A 119 34.15 7.61 6.26
C GLY A 119 34.03 7.69 7.79
N GLN A 120 32.85 7.95 8.33
CA GLN A 120 32.59 7.89 9.77
C GLN A 120 31.95 6.57 10.17
N GLN A 121 32.21 6.14 11.42
CA GLN A 121 31.59 4.95 11.96
C GLN A 121 30.13 5.24 12.32
N THR A 122 29.20 4.61 11.60
CA THR A 122 27.75 4.77 11.75
C THR A 122 27.03 3.44 11.92
N ASP A 123 25.88 3.48 12.56
CA ASP A 123 24.96 2.35 12.64
C ASP A 123 24.03 2.40 11.41
N ILE A 124 23.96 1.29 10.68
CA ILE A 124 23.20 1.19 9.43
C ILE A 124 22.27 -0.01 9.53
N ASP A 125 21.00 0.23 9.33
CA ASP A 125 19.97 -0.80 9.28
C ASP A 125 19.63 -1.09 7.81
N ILE A 126 19.74 -2.35 7.41
CA ILE A 126 19.49 -2.78 6.04
C ILE A 126 18.48 -3.95 5.99
N TYR A 127 17.74 -4.03 4.91
CA TYR A 127 17.02 -5.24 4.57
C TYR A 127 17.95 -6.29 3.94
N LEU A 128 17.48 -7.52 3.81
CA LEU A 128 18.22 -8.61 3.18
C LEU A 128 18.58 -8.31 1.72
N ASP A 129 17.78 -7.50 1.05
CA ASP A 129 18.00 -7.01 -0.32
C ASP A 129 18.98 -5.83 -0.42
N ARG A 130 19.72 -5.53 0.67
CA ARG A 130 20.72 -4.47 0.79
C ARG A 130 20.19 -3.03 0.76
N HIS A 131 18.87 -2.83 0.72
CA HIS A 131 18.30 -1.51 0.83
C HIS A 131 18.45 -0.95 2.23
N VAL A 132 18.99 0.26 2.32
CA VAL A 132 19.19 0.95 3.59
C VAL A 132 17.86 1.52 4.08
N VAL A 133 17.53 1.17 5.31
CA VAL A 133 16.31 1.63 5.99
C VAL A 133 16.61 2.80 6.90
N ARG A 134 17.80 2.74 7.54
CA ARG A 134 18.22 3.76 8.50
C ARG A 134 19.74 3.88 8.50
N GLN A 135 20.22 5.11 8.60
CA GLN A 135 21.63 5.42 8.83
C GLN A 135 21.77 6.46 9.94
N GLY A 136 22.51 6.10 10.98
CA GLY A 136 22.71 6.97 12.12
C GLY A 136 21.42 7.34 12.83
N ARG A 137 21.32 8.62 13.25
CA ARG A 137 20.16 9.14 14.00
C ARG A 137 19.15 9.88 13.14
N TYR A 138 19.56 10.38 11.98
CA TYR A 138 18.79 11.38 11.22
C TYR A 138 18.20 10.82 9.92
N LEU A 139 18.85 9.84 9.31
CA LEU A 139 18.37 9.23 8.07
C LEU A 139 17.56 7.96 8.38
N SER A 140 16.26 8.03 8.23
CA SER A 140 15.35 6.92 8.44
C SER A 140 14.22 7.00 7.41
N LEU A 141 14.09 5.96 6.62
CA LEU A 141 13.02 5.84 5.62
C LEU A 141 11.63 5.87 6.27
N HIS A 142 11.50 5.28 7.45
CA HIS A 142 10.23 5.23 8.17
C HIS A 142 9.83 6.59 8.73
N ASP A 143 10.80 7.34 9.26
CA ASP A 143 10.54 8.68 9.78
C ASP A 143 10.24 9.66 8.65
N GLU A 144 10.88 9.48 7.49
CA GLU A 144 10.61 10.28 6.30
C GLU A 144 9.17 10.06 5.81
N VAL A 145 8.73 8.82 5.65
CA VAL A 145 7.36 8.50 5.25
C VAL A 145 6.35 8.98 6.28
N LYS A 146 6.68 8.94 7.57
CA LYS A 146 5.84 9.45 8.65
C LYS A 146 5.70 10.96 8.63
N ASN A 147 6.80 11.67 8.35
CA ASN A 147 6.84 13.14 8.34
C ASN A 147 6.32 13.76 7.04
N PHE A 148 6.36 13.01 5.94
CA PHE A 148 5.86 13.44 4.62
C PHE A 148 4.69 12.57 4.15
N PRO A 149 3.49 12.73 4.73
CA PRO A 149 2.34 11.85 4.50
C PRO A 149 1.63 12.05 3.15
N LEU A 150 2.17 12.81 2.21
CA LEU A 150 1.52 13.12 0.92
C LEU A 150 1.05 11.87 0.16
N GLN A 151 1.84 10.81 0.16
CA GLN A 151 1.44 9.53 -0.45
C GLN A 151 0.33 8.84 0.38
N HIS A 152 0.36 8.98 1.70
CA HIS A 152 -0.69 8.45 2.58
C HIS A 152 -2.02 9.19 2.41
N TRP A 153 -1.98 10.51 2.19
CA TRP A 153 -3.19 11.30 2.00
C TRP A 153 -3.93 10.93 0.72
N LEU A 154 -3.23 10.84 -0.41
CA LEU A 154 -3.81 10.41 -1.69
C LEU A 154 -4.44 9.02 -1.57
N ARG A 155 -3.73 8.08 -0.98
CA ARG A 155 -4.20 6.72 -0.74
C ARG A 155 -5.44 6.69 0.15
N SER A 156 -5.40 7.39 1.28
CA SER A 156 -6.53 7.50 2.21
C SER A 156 -7.74 8.13 1.54
N THR A 157 -7.54 9.15 0.71
CA THR A 157 -8.62 9.83 -0.03
C THR A 157 -9.24 8.91 -1.08
N ILE A 158 -8.44 8.14 -1.82
CA ILE A 158 -8.95 7.17 -2.82
C ILE A 158 -9.76 6.07 -2.11
N ILE A 159 -9.29 5.56 -0.99
CA ILE A 159 -10.00 4.54 -0.21
C ILE A 159 -11.28 5.09 0.36
N ALA A 160 -11.25 6.28 0.96
CA ALA A 160 -12.44 6.94 1.52
C ALA A 160 -13.47 7.25 0.43
N ALA A 161 -13.05 7.79 -0.71
CA ALA A 161 -13.93 8.06 -1.84
C ALA A 161 -14.54 6.77 -2.40
N GLY A 162 -13.75 5.72 -2.59
CA GLY A 162 -14.24 4.41 -3.04
C GLY A 162 -15.24 3.79 -2.07
N SER A 163 -14.96 3.84 -0.77
CA SER A 163 -15.86 3.31 0.27
C SER A 163 -17.17 4.10 0.36
N LEU A 164 -17.11 5.43 0.26
CA LEU A 164 -18.30 6.32 0.24
C LEU A 164 -19.15 6.04 -1.00
N LEU A 165 -18.52 5.82 -2.13
CA LEU A 165 -19.19 5.55 -3.40
C LEU A 165 -19.91 4.19 -3.37
N VAL A 166 -19.29 3.16 -2.80
CA VAL A 166 -19.92 1.85 -2.57
C VAL A 166 -21.07 1.95 -1.59
N LEU A 167 -20.89 2.68 -0.47
CA LEU A 167 -21.96 2.91 0.50
C LEU A 167 -23.15 3.64 -0.12
N PHE A 168 -22.88 4.67 -0.91
CA PHE A 168 -23.89 5.41 -1.64
C PHE A 168 -24.69 4.51 -2.59
N MET A 169 -24.02 3.63 -3.35
CA MET A 169 -24.67 2.65 -4.22
C MET A 169 -25.51 1.65 -3.45
N LEU A 170 -25.03 1.14 -2.33
CA LEU A 170 -25.80 0.23 -1.48
C LEU A 170 -27.07 0.91 -0.94
N LEU A 171 -26.97 2.16 -0.50
CA LEU A 171 -28.11 2.92 0.02
C LEU A 171 -29.16 3.26 -1.05
N PHE A 172 -28.73 3.57 -2.26
CA PHE A 172 -29.64 3.90 -3.35
C PHE A 172 -30.20 2.69 -4.08
N TRP A 173 -29.43 1.61 -4.19
CA TRP A 173 -29.84 0.40 -4.88
C TRP A 173 -30.91 -0.39 -4.10
N ILE A 174 -30.74 -0.53 -2.80
CA ILE A 174 -31.68 -1.26 -1.94
C ILE A 174 -33.05 -0.59 -1.85
N PRO A 175 -33.16 0.74 -1.58
CA PRO A 175 -34.48 1.36 -1.42
C PRO A 175 -35.16 1.78 -2.72
N LEU A 176 -34.43 1.99 -3.82
CA LEU A 176 -35.02 2.45 -5.09
C LEU A 176 -35.48 1.30 -5.99
N ASP A 177 -34.75 0.20 -6.01
CA ASP A 177 -35.04 -0.91 -6.94
C ASP A 177 -36.12 -1.86 -6.38
N MET A 178 -36.15 -2.11 -5.08
CA MET A 178 -37.19 -2.93 -4.47
C MET A 178 -38.61 -2.34 -4.59
N PRO A 179 -38.88 -1.08 -4.25
CA PRO A 179 -40.23 -0.53 -4.41
C PRO A 179 -40.63 -0.35 -5.86
N LEU A 180 -39.69 -0.03 -6.77
CA LEU A 180 -39.99 0.08 -8.20
C LEU A 180 -40.31 -1.26 -8.85
N LYS A 181 -39.59 -2.32 -8.51
CA LYS A 181 -39.91 -3.69 -8.98
C LYS A 181 -41.23 -4.18 -8.39
N PHE A 182 -41.52 -3.86 -7.15
CA PHE A 182 -42.78 -4.22 -6.51
C PHE A 182 -43.97 -3.51 -7.14
N THR A 183 -43.88 -2.22 -7.43
CA THR A 183 -44.94 -1.44 -8.09
C THR A 183 -45.11 -1.86 -9.54
N LEU A 184 -44.04 -2.15 -10.30
CA LEU A 184 -44.13 -2.64 -11.66
C LEU A 184 -44.71 -4.05 -11.75
N SER A 185 -44.40 -4.94 -10.80
CA SER A 185 -45.00 -6.28 -10.76
C SER A 185 -46.50 -6.22 -10.44
N TRP A 186 -46.93 -5.28 -9.59
CA TRP A 186 -48.35 -5.04 -9.30
C TRP A 186 -49.10 -4.51 -10.50
N MET A 187 -48.53 -3.58 -11.27
CA MET A 187 -49.15 -3.07 -12.50
C MET A 187 -49.27 -4.12 -13.59
N LYS A 188 -48.33 -5.07 -13.69
CA LYS A 188 -48.39 -6.19 -14.65
C LYS A 188 -49.36 -7.30 -14.23
N GLY A 189 -49.68 -7.44 -12.95
CA GLY A 189 -50.63 -8.41 -12.46
C GLY A 189 -52.09 -7.90 -12.44
N ALA A 190 -52.33 -6.63 -12.75
CA ALA A 190 -53.65 -6.02 -12.78
C ALA A 190 -54.23 -5.87 -14.20
N GLN A 191 -53.58 -6.44 -15.22
CA GLN A 191 -54.06 -6.63 -16.56
C GLN A 191 -54.40 -8.14 -16.80
#